data_90889dc96dca0fc8e3c54d1783672113
#
_entry.id   90889dc96dca0fc8e3c54d1783672113
#
_cell.length_a   1.000
_cell.length_b   1.000
_cell.length_c   1.000
_cell.angle_alpha   90.00
_cell.angle_beta   90.00
_cell.angle_gamma   90.00
#
_symmetry.space_group_name_H-M   'P 1'
#
loop_
_entity.id
_entity.type
_entity.pdbx_description
1 polymer ?
#
loop_
_entity_poly.entity_id
_entity_poly.type
_entity_poly.pdbx_seq_one_letter_code
_entity_poly.pdbx_strand_id
1 'polypeptide(L)'
;MTKLADKMVAILATDGFEQSELFEPLKALKDAGVKVKILSLKTGQIKGWDEKDWGKEIAVDMKVEDAKVDDFDALVLPGGVINPDALRINKEAVGFIQKFGATGKTIAAICHGPWTLIEADLVEGVTMTSWPSLKMDLTNAGAKWVDKQVAIDKQFITSRNPKDLPAFNQALIDALSKSQAVTTEASAKKPMSKEDSDKNQVRS
;
A
#
# COMPACT_ATOMS: atom_id res chain seq x y z
N MET A 1 -17.77 13.52 7.43
CA MET A 1 -16.35 13.49 6.98
C MET A 1 -15.59 12.64 7.97
N THR A 2 -15.31 11.39 7.64
CA THR A 2 -14.38 10.57 8.43
C THR A 2 -13.02 11.25 8.30
N LYS A 3 -12.46 11.66 9.41
CA LYS A 3 -11.23 12.44 9.42
C LYS A 3 -10.07 11.49 9.07
N LEU A 4 -9.06 11.98 8.37
CA LEU A 4 -7.78 11.25 8.20
C LEU A 4 -7.25 10.69 9.54
N ALA A 5 -7.60 11.33 10.65
CA ALA A 5 -7.30 10.89 12.02
C ALA A 5 -7.86 9.50 12.40
N ASP A 6 -8.87 8.99 11.68
CA ASP A 6 -9.40 7.64 11.89
C ASP A 6 -8.69 6.59 11.06
N LYS A 7 -7.84 7.01 10.12
CA LYS A 7 -7.09 6.13 9.23
C LYS A 7 -5.84 5.56 9.88
N MET A 8 -5.56 4.30 9.56
CA MET A 8 -4.35 3.59 9.99
C MET A 8 -3.60 3.09 8.76
N VAL A 9 -2.32 3.44 8.64
CA VAL A 9 -1.45 3.02 7.55
C VAL A 9 -0.35 2.11 8.08
N ALA A 10 -0.10 0.99 7.41
CA ALA A 10 1.07 0.16 7.64
C ALA A 10 2.22 0.62 6.74
N ILE A 11 3.42 0.76 7.29
CA ILE A 11 4.67 0.82 6.52
C ILE A 11 5.41 -0.49 6.80
N LEU A 12 5.57 -1.33 5.78
CA LEU A 12 6.28 -2.60 5.90
C LEU A 12 7.70 -2.43 5.39
N ALA A 13 8.65 -2.61 6.29
CA ALA A 13 10.07 -2.49 5.99
C ALA A 13 10.92 -3.40 6.91
N THR A 14 12.15 -3.67 6.50
CA THR A 14 13.19 -4.29 7.31
C THR A 14 14.51 -3.52 7.17
N ASP A 15 15.59 -3.96 7.75
CA ASP A 15 16.89 -3.27 7.64
C ASP A 15 17.27 -2.98 6.18
N GLY A 16 17.94 -1.88 5.96
CA GLY A 16 18.39 -1.46 4.63
C GLY A 16 17.31 -0.82 3.76
N PHE A 17 16.19 -0.37 4.37
CA PHE A 17 15.23 0.48 3.66
C PHE A 17 15.88 1.82 3.31
N GLU A 18 15.56 2.39 2.16
CA GLU A 18 15.98 3.75 1.83
C GLU A 18 15.40 4.73 2.85
N GLN A 19 16.28 5.44 3.56
CA GLN A 19 15.91 6.23 4.74
C GLN A 19 14.81 7.23 4.43
N SER A 20 14.96 8.00 3.38
CA SER A 20 13.99 9.02 2.98
C SER A 20 12.63 8.42 2.60
N GLU A 21 12.62 7.24 1.98
CA GLU A 21 11.40 6.58 1.49
C GLU A 21 10.54 5.97 2.60
N LEU A 22 11.05 5.87 3.82
CA LEU A 22 10.27 5.54 4.99
C LEU A 22 9.92 6.78 5.81
N PHE A 23 10.92 7.62 6.13
CA PHE A 23 10.70 8.73 7.05
C PHE A 23 9.87 9.87 6.46
N GLU A 24 10.00 10.18 5.16
CA GLU A 24 9.19 11.23 4.53
C GLU A 24 7.70 10.86 4.43
N PRO A 25 7.30 9.66 3.95
CA PRO A 25 5.90 9.23 4.01
C PRO A 25 5.37 9.16 5.44
N LEU A 26 6.16 8.63 6.40
CA LEU A 26 5.77 8.59 7.81
C LEU A 26 5.47 9.99 8.35
N LYS A 27 6.33 10.96 8.04
CA LYS A 27 6.13 12.35 8.44
C LYS A 27 4.89 12.95 7.79
N ALA A 28 4.76 12.83 6.48
CA ALA A 28 3.63 13.36 5.72
C ALA A 28 2.28 12.82 6.20
N LEU A 29 2.19 11.51 6.48
CA LEU A 29 1.00 10.87 7.03
C LEU A 29 0.68 11.38 8.43
N LYS A 30 1.67 11.49 9.31
CA LYS A 30 1.48 12.04 10.68
C LYS A 30 1.07 13.51 10.65
N ASP A 31 1.66 14.33 9.81
CA ASP A 31 1.30 15.74 9.63
C ASP A 31 -0.14 15.89 9.13
N ALA A 32 -0.62 14.93 8.33
CA ALA A 32 -2.03 14.85 7.90
C ALA A 32 -2.98 14.25 8.96
N GLY A 33 -2.46 13.87 10.13
CA GLY A 33 -3.23 13.30 11.24
C GLY A 33 -3.49 11.80 11.13
N VAL A 34 -2.90 11.10 10.14
CA VAL A 34 -3.05 9.66 9.95
C VAL A 34 -2.23 8.89 10.97
N LYS A 35 -2.78 7.81 11.52
CA LYS A 35 -2.05 6.88 12.38
C LYS A 35 -1.19 5.96 11.52
N VAL A 36 0.04 5.71 11.96
CA VAL A 36 0.98 4.85 11.23
C VAL A 36 1.58 3.81 12.15
N LYS A 37 1.70 2.59 11.66
CA LYS A 37 2.46 1.51 12.29
C LYS A 37 3.57 1.00 11.38
N ILE A 38 4.74 0.80 11.97
CA ILE A 38 5.89 0.18 11.31
C ILE A 38 5.81 -1.33 11.54
N LEU A 39 5.62 -2.05 10.44
CA LEU A 39 5.65 -3.51 10.41
C LEU A 39 7.03 -3.98 9.93
N SER A 40 7.54 -5.07 10.50
CA SER A 40 8.80 -5.65 10.05
C SER A 40 8.84 -7.17 10.25
N LEU A 41 9.95 -7.78 9.80
CA LEU A 41 10.23 -9.21 9.99
C LEU A 41 10.65 -9.57 11.43
N LYS A 42 11.05 -8.56 12.22
CA LYS A 42 11.56 -8.70 13.59
C LYS A 42 10.93 -7.65 14.51
N THR A 43 11.05 -7.85 15.81
CA THR A 43 10.77 -6.83 16.83
C THR A 43 12.00 -5.95 17.09
N GLY A 44 11.83 -4.89 17.90
CA GLY A 44 12.90 -3.97 18.27
C GLY A 44 13.01 -2.83 17.29
N GLN A 45 14.10 -2.72 16.57
CA GLN A 45 14.39 -1.62 15.65
C GLN A 45 14.87 -2.16 14.30
N ILE A 46 14.61 -1.39 13.26
CA ILE A 46 15.17 -1.55 11.92
C ILE A 46 15.97 -0.31 11.55
N LYS A 47 17.00 -0.48 10.72
CA LYS A 47 17.95 0.56 10.36
C LYS A 47 17.87 0.90 8.89
N GLY A 48 17.76 2.19 8.58
CA GLY A 48 17.72 2.69 7.22
C GLY A 48 19.10 2.67 6.55
N TRP A 49 19.09 2.72 5.24
CA TRP A 49 20.25 3.04 4.41
C TRP A 49 20.14 4.49 3.97
N ASP A 50 21.19 5.28 4.17
CA ASP A 50 21.24 6.71 3.85
C ASP A 50 22.37 6.94 2.85
N GLU A 51 22.01 7.04 1.57
CA GLU A 51 22.90 7.22 0.42
C GLU A 51 24.04 6.17 0.33
N LYS A 52 25.00 6.21 1.25
CA LYS A 52 26.25 5.41 1.19
C LYS A 52 26.55 4.63 2.47
N ASP A 53 25.77 4.82 3.52
CA ASP A 53 26.03 4.19 4.81
C ASP A 53 24.72 3.92 5.55
N TRP A 54 24.84 3.24 6.67
CA TRP A 54 23.74 3.01 7.58
C TRP A 54 23.26 4.32 8.20
N GLY A 55 21.96 4.57 8.08
CA GLY A 55 21.31 5.78 8.57
C GLY A 55 20.62 5.59 9.92
N LYS A 56 19.45 6.21 10.06
CA LYS A 56 18.66 6.25 11.29
C LYS A 56 17.98 4.89 11.56
N GLU A 57 17.75 4.65 12.84
CA GLU A 57 16.92 3.54 13.30
C GLU A 57 15.50 4.00 13.57
N ILE A 58 14.56 3.06 13.44
CA ILE A 58 13.16 3.27 13.80
C ILE A 58 12.64 2.04 14.55
N ALA A 59 11.84 2.29 15.60
CA ALA A 59 11.18 1.22 16.34
C ALA A 59 10.14 0.50 15.48
N VAL A 60 10.07 -0.81 15.60
CA VAL A 60 9.04 -1.65 14.99
C VAL A 60 7.87 -1.76 15.95
N ASP A 61 6.67 -1.43 15.46
CA ASP A 61 5.44 -1.51 16.25
C ASP A 61 4.94 -2.95 16.40
N MET A 62 5.11 -3.77 15.33
CA MET A 62 4.67 -5.16 15.36
C MET A 62 5.36 -5.97 14.25
N LYS A 63 5.47 -7.29 14.44
CA LYS A 63 5.89 -8.17 13.36
C LYS A 63 4.78 -8.32 12.31
N VAL A 64 5.19 -8.49 11.05
CA VAL A 64 4.23 -8.65 9.95
C VAL A 64 3.37 -9.91 10.10
N GLU A 65 3.89 -10.97 10.72
CA GLU A 65 3.17 -12.23 10.98
C GLU A 65 1.99 -12.03 11.96
N ASP A 66 2.08 -11.03 12.85
CA ASP A 66 1.04 -10.71 13.84
C ASP A 66 0.02 -9.68 13.31
N ALA A 67 0.30 -9.08 12.15
CA ALA A 67 -0.53 -8.01 11.58
C ALA A 67 -1.75 -8.57 10.84
N LYS A 68 -2.89 -7.92 11.03
CA LYS A 68 -4.11 -8.21 10.29
C LYS A 68 -4.35 -7.13 9.23
N VAL A 69 -4.59 -7.53 7.99
CA VAL A 69 -4.82 -6.58 6.87
C VAL A 69 -6.04 -5.67 7.11
N ASP A 70 -7.02 -6.15 7.89
CA ASP A 70 -8.23 -5.38 8.20
C ASP A 70 -7.97 -4.19 9.12
N ASP A 71 -6.88 -4.21 9.89
CA ASP A 71 -6.52 -3.12 10.81
C ASP A 71 -5.97 -1.88 10.09
N PHE A 72 -5.72 -1.96 8.77
CA PHE A 72 -5.08 -0.90 8.00
C PHE A 72 -5.91 -0.46 6.80
N ASP A 73 -5.85 0.84 6.49
CA ASP A 73 -6.51 1.47 5.34
C ASP A 73 -5.61 1.55 4.10
N ALA A 74 -4.29 1.57 4.30
CA ALA A 74 -3.30 1.52 3.22
C ALA A 74 -2.01 0.84 3.69
N LEU A 75 -1.23 0.38 2.70
CA LEU A 75 0.10 -0.21 2.87
C LEU A 75 1.14 0.61 2.10
N VAL A 76 2.25 0.95 2.75
CA VAL A 76 3.41 1.61 2.15
C VAL A 76 4.58 0.63 2.13
N LEU A 77 5.23 0.54 0.98
CA LEU A 77 6.39 -0.32 0.71
C LEU A 77 7.57 0.55 0.27
N PRO A 78 8.43 0.97 1.20
CA PRO A 78 9.66 1.68 0.88
C PRO A 78 10.61 0.82 0.04
N GLY A 79 11.52 1.48 -0.67
CA GLY A 79 12.57 0.81 -1.41
C GLY A 79 13.86 0.65 -0.61
N GLY A 80 14.96 1.10 -1.18
CA GLY A 80 16.28 0.56 -0.93
C GLY A 80 16.45 -0.74 -1.70
N VAL A 81 17.63 -1.32 -1.73
CA VAL A 81 17.86 -2.63 -2.37
C VAL A 81 17.73 -3.76 -1.35
N ILE A 82 18.35 -3.61 -0.19
CA ILE A 82 18.43 -4.65 0.86
C ILE A 82 17.03 -4.98 1.41
N ASN A 83 16.23 -3.95 1.70
CA ASN A 83 14.91 -4.09 2.28
C ASN A 83 13.94 -4.92 1.42
N PRO A 84 13.60 -4.53 0.18
CA PRO A 84 12.66 -5.32 -0.61
C PRO A 84 13.23 -6.67 -1.04
N ASP A 85 14.55 -6.83 -1.17
CA ASP A 85 15.17 -8.13 -1.44
C ASP A 85 14.95 -9.10 -0.26
N ALA A 86 15.13 -8.63 0.97
CA ALA A 86 14.85 -9.42 2.16
C ALA A 86 13.34 -9.71 2.34
N LEU A 87 12.47 -8.74 2.06
CA LEU A 87 11.03 -8.92 2.19
C LEU A 87 10.46 -9.92 1.18
N ARG A 88 10.93 -9.91 -0.08
CA ARG A 88 10.39 -10.76 -1.15
C ARG A 88 10.63 -12.25 -0.95
N ILE A 89 11.65 -12.64 -0.17
CA ILE A 89 11.93 -14.05 0.17
C ILE A 89 11.25 -14.50 1.47
N ASN A 90 10.60 -13.58 2.21
CA ASN A 90 9.94 -13.90 3.46
C ASN A 90 8.45 -14.19 3.21
N LYS A 91 8.02 -15.40 3.54
CA LYS A 91 6.66 -15.90 3.25
C LYS A 91 5.57 -15.10 3.97
N GLU A 92 5.81 -14.66 5.19
CA GLU A 92 4.87 -13.89 5.99
C GLU A 92 4.68 -12.49 5.40
N ALA A 93 5.78 -11.84 4.98
CA ALA A 93 5.73 -10.53 4.32
C ALA A 93 5.01 -10.60 2.97
N VAL A 94 5.38 -11.55 2.11
CA VAL A 94 4.72 -11.76 0.81
C VAL A 94 3.26 -12.11 0.99
N GLY A 95 2.93 -13.02 1.91
CA GLY A 95 1.54 -13.41 2.22
C GLY A 95 0.70 -12.25 2.77
N PHE A 96 1.29 -11.37 3.57
CA PHE A 96 0.62 -10.14 4.04
C PHE A 96 0.33 -9.18 2.88
N ILE A 97 1.32 -8.92 2.01
CA ILE A 97 1.16 -8.05 0.83
C ILE A 97 0.10 -8.61 -0.11
N GLN A 98 0.13 -9.92 -0.38
CA GLN A 98 -0.85 -10.60 -1.23
C GLN A 98 -2.28 -10.47 -0.69
N LYS A 99 -2.47 -10.77 0.60
CA LYS A 99 -3.76 -10.60 1.28
C LYS A 99 -4.22 -9.15 1.26
N PHE A 100 -3.30 -8.21 1.47
CA PHE A 100 -3.61 -6.77 1.42
C PHE A 100 -4.06 -6.36 0.01
N GLY A 101 -3.39 -6.84 -1.03
CA GLY A 101 -3.78 -6.64 -2.44
C GLY A 101 -5.20 -7.12 -2.74
N ALA A 102 -5.59 -8.26 -2.18
CA ALA A 102 -6.93 -8.82 -2.36
C ALA A 102 -8.06 -7.96 -1.74
N THR A 103 -7.74 -7.06 -0.80
CA THR A 103 -8.73 -6.16 -0.19
C THR A 103 -9.15 -4.99 -1.08
N GLY A 104 -8.41 -4.69 -2.13
CA GLY A 104 -8.61 -3.49 -2.96
C GLY A 104 -8.18 -2.17 -2.28
N LYS A 105 -7.67 -2.21 -1.05
CA LYS A 105 -7.15 -1.04 -0.35
C LYS A 105 -5.85 -0.54 -0.99
N THR A 106 -5.54 0.74 -0.83
CA THR A 106 -4.38 1.39 -1.43
C THR A 106 -3.06 0.75 -1.01
N ILE A 107 -2.22 0.42 -1.98
CA ILE A 107 -0.82 0.02 -1.80
C ILE A 107 0.07 1.04 -2.50
N ALA A 108 0.97 1.68 -1.76
CA ALA A 108 1.92 2.66 -2.25
C ALA A 108 3.34 2.10 -2.18
N ALA A 109 4.02 1.96 -3.32
CA ALA A 109 5.37 1.40 -3.40
C ALA A 109 6.31 2.35 -4.16
N ILE A 110 7.53 2.53 -3.67
CA ILE A 110 8.50 3.44 -4.27
C ILE A 110 9.83 2.74 -4.52
N CYS A 111 10.54 3.18 -5.56
CA CYS A 111 11.90 2.76 -5.89
C CYS A 111 11.97 1.26 -6.19
N HIS A 112 12.65 0.47 -5.34
CA HIS A 112 12.71 -0.98 -5.43
C HIS A 112 11.55 -1.69 -4.68
N GLY A 113 10.70 -0.96 -3.97
CA GLY A 113 9.52 -1.51 -3.28
C GLY A 113 8.63 -2.41 -4.17
N PRO A 114 8.41 -2.09 -5.47
CA PRO A 114 7.63 -2.94 -6.38
C PRO A 114 8.15 -4.37 -6.58
N TRP A 115 9.38 -4.72 -6.23
CA TRP A 115 9.84 -6.13 -6.21
C TRP A 115 8.95 -7.01 -5.33
N THR A 116 8.49 -6.48 -4.21
CA THR A 116 7.61 -7.22 -3.30
C THR A 116 6.23 -7.44 -3.89
N LEU A 117 5.78 -6.54 -4.77
CA LEU A 117 4.51 -6.68 -5.50
C LEU A 117 4.61 -7.75 -6.60
N ILE A 118 5.78 -7.89 -7.24
CA ILE A 118 6.03 -8.99 -8.20
C ILE A 118 5.89 -10.33 -7.48
N GLU A 119 6.55 -10.49 -6.33
CA GLU A 119 6.54 -11.73 -5.58
C GLU A 119 5.15 -12.07 -5.01
N ALA A 120 4.35 -11.05 -4.71
CA ALA A 120 2.95 -11.19 -4.29
C ALA A 120 1.95 -11.41 -5.45
N ASP A 121 2.42 -11.52 -6.70
CA ASP A 121 1.59 -11.72 -7.91
C ASP A 121 0.53 -10.62 -8.11
N LEU A 122 0.91 -9.36 -7.92
CA LEU A 122 -0.02 -8.22 -7.92
C LEU A 122 0.21 -7.23 -9.08
N VAL A 123 1.13 -7.53 -10.01
CA VAL A 123 1.57 -6.55 -11.01
C VAL A 123 1.00 -6.77 -12.40
N GLU A 124 0.43 -7.94 -12.69
CA GLU A 124 -0.05 -8.29 -14.03
C GLU A 124 -1.13 -7.31 -14.52
N GLY A 125 -0.89 -6.74 -15.68
CA GLY A 125 -1.78 -5.77 -16.34
C GLY A 125 -1.87 -4.40 -15.66
N VAL A 126 -1.10 -4.15 -14.58
CA VAL A 126 -1.08 -2.88 -13.84
C VAL A 126 -0.09 -1.92 -14.47
N THR A 127 -0.51 -0.67 -14.66
CA THR A 127 0.40 0.43 -15.05
C THR A 127 1.13 0.94 -13.82
N MET A 128 2.47 0.83 -13.82
CA MET A 128 3.28 1.25 -12.68
C MET A 128 4.65 1.78 -13.07
N THR A 129 5.27 2.48 -12.14
CA THR A 129 6.64 2.94 -12.23
C THR A 129 7.47 2.39 -11.09
N SER A 130 8.78 2.52 -11.19
CA SER A 130 9.74 2.04 -10.18
C SER A 130 11.10 2.69 -10.39
N TRP A 131 12.06 2.34 -9.55
CA TRP A 131 13.46 2.56 -9.90
C TRP A 131 13.78 1.92 -11.26
N PRO A 132 14.52 2.61 -12.16
CA PRO A 132 14.68 2.18 -13.56
C PRO A 132 15.21 0.76 -13.76
N SER A 133 16.02 0.23 -12.82
CA SER A 133 16.55 -1.13 -12.94
C SER A 133 15.48 -2.21 -12.91
N LEU A 134 14.32 -1.93 -12.29
CA LEU A 134 13.20 -2.89 -12.21
C LEU A 134 12.31 -2.91 -13.45
N LYS A 135 12.60 -2.07 -14.44
CA LYS A 135 11.77 -2.00 -15.66
C LYS A 135 11.54 -3.37 -16.29
N MET A 136 12.62 -4.12 -16.48
CA MET A 136 12.52 -5.44 -17.12
C MET A 136 11.84 -6.46 -16.21
N ASP A 137 12.13 -6.42 -14.92
CA ASP A 137 11.51 -7.34 -13.93
C ASP A 137 9.99 -7.17 -13.94
N LEU A 138 9.51 -5.92 -13.82
CA LEU A 138 8.08 -5.59 -13.84
C LEU A 138 7.43 -5.92 -15.18
N THR A 139 8.10 -5.63 -16.30
CA THR A 139 7.59 -5.94 -17.64
C THR A 139 7.46 -7.45 -17.83
N ASN A 140 8.46 -8.23 -17.42
CA ASN A 140 8.44 -9.68 -17.50
C ASN A 140 7.37 -10.30 -16.59
N ALA A 141 7.05 -9.65 -15.47
CA ALA A 141 5.96 -10.02 -14.58
C ALA A 141 4.57 -9.53 -15.07
N GLY A 142 4.48 -8.96 -16.27
CA GLY A 142 3.21 -8.55 -16.90
C GLY A 142 2.74 -7.13 -16.60
N ALA A 143 3.54 -6.32 -15.90
CA ALA A 143 3.20 -4.91 -15.65
C ALA A 143 3.42 -4.03 -16.89
N LYS A 144 2.65 -2.95 -16.98
CA LYS A 144 2.85 -1.88 -17.99
C LYS A 144 3.74 -0.80 -17.36
N TRP A 145 5.05 -0.98 -17.49
CA TRP A 145 5.99 -0.03 -16.90
C TRP A 145 6.00 1.32 -17.64
N VAL A 146 5.97 2.42 -16.88
CA VAL A 146 6.03 3.79 -17.38
C VAL A 146 7.06 4.59 -16.59
N ASP A 147 7.78 5.51 -17.26
CA ASP A 147 8.67 6.46 -16.57
C ASP A 147 7.87 7.70 -16.18
N LYS A 148 7.27 7.68 -15.01
CA LYS A 148 6.52 8.81 -14.45
C LYS A 148 6.89 9.03 -12.98
N GLN A 149 6.83 10.28 -12.55
CA GLN A 149 7.03 10.64 -11.15
C GLN A 149 6.10 9.89 -10.22
N VAL A 150 4.82 9.77 -10.59
CA VAL A 150 3.81 8.95 -9.93
C VAL A 150 3.00 8.25 -11.00
N ALA A 151 2.80 6.95 -10.85
CA ALA A 151 1.83 6.16 -11.59
C ALA A 151 0.75 5.68 -10.63
N ILE A 152 -0.51 5.89 -10.99
CA ILE A 152 -1.68 5.46 -10.23
C ILE A 152 -2.52 4.60 -11.15
N ASP A 153 -2.71 3.33 -10.78
CA ASP A 153 -3.58 2.41 -11.51
C ASP A 153 -4.23 1.45 -10.51
N LYS A 154 -5.56 1.30 -10.61
CA LYS A 154 -6.37 0.56 -9.63
C LYS A 154 -6.09 1.08 -8.21
N GLN A 155 -5.65 0.21 -7.31
CA GLN A 155 -5.28 0.52 -5.93
C GLN A 155 -3.80 0.87 -5.74
N PHE A 156 -2.99 0.81 -6.80
CA PHE A 156 -1.54 0.98 -6.70
C PHE A 156 -1.13 2.42 -6.97
N ILE A 157 -0.26 2.93 -6.11
CA ILE A 157 0.46 4.20 -6.25
C ILE A 157 1.93 3.86 -6.29
N THR A 158 2.62 4.20 -7.38
CA THR A 158 4.04 3.88 -7.49
C THR A 158 4.87 5.11 -7.89
N SER A 159 6.12 5.18 -7.43
CA SER A 159 7.09 6.24 -7.73
C SER A 159 8.50 5.69 -7.92
N ARG A 160 9.40 6.48 -8.47
CA ARG A 160 10.71 6.00 -8.95
C ARG A 160 11.83 6.06 -7.92
N ASN A 161 11.89 7.15 -7.16
CA ASN A 161 13.04 7.46 -6.31
C ASN A 161 12.71 8.56 -5.29
N PRO A 162 13.63 8.90 -4.37
CA PRO A 162 13.39 9.93 -3.34
C PRO A 162 13.00 11.31 -3.85
N LYS A 163 13.38 11.70 -5.06
CA LYS A 163 12.98 13.01 -5.64
C LYS A 163 11.48 13.09 -5.93
N ASP A 164 10.83 11.93 -6.06
CA ASP A 164 9.40 11.83 -6.33
C ASP A 164 8.54 11.85 -5.04
N LEU A 165 9.16 11.80 -3.85
CA LEU A 165 8.46 11.71 -2.56
C LEU A 165 7.37 12.76 -2.33
N PRO A 166 7.56 14.06 -2.69
CA PRO A 166 6.48 15.04 -2.51
C PRO A 166 5.18 14.65 -3.23
N ALA A 167 5.30 14.23 -4.49
CA ALA A 167 4.14 13.81 -5.29
C ALA A 167 3.58 12.44 -4.85
N PHE A 168 4.45 11.50 -4.47
CA PHE A 168 4.08 10.21 -3.90
C PHE A 168 3.26 10.35 -2.61
N ASN A 169 3.75 11.17 -1.68
CA ASN A 169 3.07 11.42 -0.41
C ASN A 169 1.71 12.09 -0.60
N GLN A 170 1.63 13.07 -1.53
CA GLN A 170 0.37 13.73 -1.84
C GLN A 170 -0.65 12.75 -2.42
N ALA A 171 -0.23 11.91 -3.37
CA ALA A 171 -1.09 10.88 -3.98
C ALA A 171 -1.63 9.89 -2.95
N LEU A 172 -0.79 9.47 -1.97
CA LEU A 172 -1.20 8.59 -0.88
C LEU A 172 -2.24 9.25 0.03
N ILE A 173 -2.03 10.51 0.44
CA ILE A 173 -2.97 11.27 1.26
C ILE A 173 -4.29 11.48 0.52
N ASP A 174 -4.25 11.80 -0.76
CA ASP A 174 -5.44 11.96 -1.60
C ASP A 174 -6.24 10.66 -1.71
N ALA A 175 -5.57 9.52 -1.87
CA ALA A 175 -6.21 8.21 -1.92
C ALA A 175 -6.91 7.86 -0.61
N LEU A 176 -6.25 8.11 0.54
CA LEU A 176 -6.85 7.91 1.87
C LEU A 176 -8.09 8.80 2.09
N SER A 177 -8.06 10.02 1.55
CA SER A 177 -9.20 10.96 1.64
C SER A 177 -10.39 10.51 0.79
N LYS A 178 -10.15 9.92 -0.40
CA LYS A 178 -11.17 9.47 -1.36
C LYS A 178 -11.83 8.14 -0.98
N SER A 179 -11.11 7.23 -0.32
CA SER A 179 -11.62 5.90 0.06
C SER A 179 -12.87 5.96 0.96
N GLN A 180 -13.25 7.16 1.40
CA GLN A 180 -14.43 7.45 2.23
C GLN A 180 -15.72 7.71 1.43
N ALA A 181 -15.61 8.13 0.17
CA ALA A 181 -16.79 8.46 -0.64
C ALA A 181 -17.57 7.20 -1.06
N VAL A 182 -16.87 6.09 -1.25
CA VAL A 182 -17.44 4.81 -1.74
C VAL A 182 -18.26 4.09 -0.66
N THR A 183 -17.87 4.18 0.60
CA THR A 183 -18.59 3.53 1.72
C THR A 183 -19.91 4.22 2.07
N THR A 184 -20.02 5.52 1.85
CA THR A 184 -21.28 6.28 2.10
C THR A 184 -22.33 6.06 1.01
N GLU A 185 -21.96 5.81 -0.23
CA GLU A 185 -22.92 5.52 -1.30
C GLU A 185 -23.44 4.08 -1.28
N ALA A 186 -22.63 3.10 -0.84
CA ALA A 186 -23.05 1.72 -0.71
C ALA A 186 -24.07 1.48 0.42
N SER A 187 -24.04 2.29 1.49
CA SER A 187 -25.00 2.18 2.60
C SER A 187 -26.33 2.94 2.35
N ALA A 188 -26.41 3.72 1.27
CA ALA A 188 -27.64 4.48 0.91
C ALA A 188 -28.61 3.71 -0.01
N LYS A 189 -28.24 2.52 -0.51
CA LYS A 189 -29.17 1.64 -1.22
C LYS A 189 -29.98 0.80 -0.22
N LYS A 190 -31.11 1.36 0.20
CA LYS A 190 -32.17 0.71 0.99
C LYS A 190 -32.66 -0.55 0.26
N PRO A 191 -32.86 -1.69 0.92
CA PRO A 191 -33.47 -2.84 0.28
C PRO A 191 -34.93 -2.52 -0.04
N MET A 192 -35.34 -2.78 -1.26
CA MET A 192 -36.75 -2.74 -1.68
C MET A 192 -37.53 -3.76 -0.89
N SER A 193 -38.59 -3.32 -0.21
CA SER A 193 -39.54 -4.13 0.51
C SER A 193 -40.23 -5.11 -0.45
N LYS A 194 -40.21 -6.38 -0.08
CA LYS A 194 -41.10 -7.42 -0.64
C LYS A 194 -42.51 -7.20 -0.10
N GLU A 195 -43.35 -6.51 -0.84
CA GLU A 195 -44.81 -6.58 -0.74
C GLU A 195 -45.32 -6.25 -2.15
N ASP A 196 -45.73 -7.29 -2.86
CA ASP A 196 -46.76 -7.38 -3.88
C ASP A 196 -46.54 -8.62 -4.78
N SER A 197 -46.83 -9.79 -4.18
CA SER A 197 -47.07 -10.99 -4.97
C SER A 197 -48.07 -11.88 -4.28
N ASP A 198 -49.28 -11.36 -4.10
CA ASP A 198 -50.43 -12.20 -3.79
C ASP A 198 -51.73 -11.49 -4.24
N LYS A 199 -52.04 -11.64 -5.52
CA LYS A 199 -53.40 -11.44 -6.08
C LYS A 199 -53.37 -11.78 -7.57
N ASN A 200 -53.37 -13.05 -7.91
CA ASN A 200 -54.13 -13.54 -9.08
C ASN A 200 -54.07 -15.07 -9.18
N GLN A 201 -54.80 -15.72 -8.34
CA GLN A 201 -55.37 -17.04 -8.62
C GLN A 201 -56.84 -17.00 -8.20
N VAL A 202 -57.70 -16.85 -9.15
CA VAL A 202 -59.06 -17.46 -9.22
C VAL A 202 -59.72 -16.84 -10.46
N ARG A 203 -59.86 -17.58 -11.55
CA ARG A 203 -61.09 -17.78 -12.34
C ARG A 203 -60.77 -18.44 -13.70
N SER A 204 -61.40 -19.60 -13.83
CA SER A 204 -61.78 -20.37 -15.01
C SER A 204 -60.82 -21.38 -15.50
#